data_df07e7942488f901443f3a3b8c5df54b
#
_entry.id   df07e7942488f901443f3a3b8c5df54b
#
_cell.length_a   1.000
_cell.length_b   1.000
_cell.length_c   1.000
_cell.angle_alpha   90.00
_cell.angle_beta   90.00
_cell.angle_gamma   90.00
#
_symmetry.space_group_name_H-M   'P 1'
#
loop_
_entity.id
_entity.type
_entity.pdbx_description
1 polymer ?
#
loop_
_entity_poly.entity_id
_entity_poly.type
_entity_poly.pdbx_seq_one_letter_code
_entity_poly.pdbx_strand_id
1 'polypeptide(L)'
;MKKEISYRVMKTLDLPDQGCVFYRIACSCGDNKHDMDIEFEWDDGIMEMFLYKTFYWKDYYACFPWYCKIWKRISASLKLMFGGYVEMQGDILIMEEEHIDSFIEALQEGKRKIVEWKSANDSL
;
A
#
# COMPACT_ATOMS: atom_id res chain seq x y z
N MET A 1 13.13 11.73 9.44
CA MET A 1 12.87 12.83 8.51
C MET A 1 12.11 12.33 7.28
N LYS A 2 10.94 12.89 7.03
CA LYS A 2 10.17 12.55 5.85
C LYS A 2 10.76 13.25 4.64
N LYS A 3 11.00 12.51 3.59
CA LYS A 3 11.52 13.06 2.35
C LYS A 3 10.50 12.80 1.24
N GLU A 4 9.97 13.87 0.67
CA GLU A 4 9.11 13.75 -0.50
C GLU A 4 9.92 13.27 -1.68
N ILE A 5 9.47 12.22 -2.34
CA ILE A 5 10.06 11.78 -3.58
C ILE A 5 9.61 12.73 -4.68
N SER A 6 8.32 12.98 -4.73
CA SER A 6 7.72 13.97 -5.60
C SER A 6 6.26 14.18 -5.22
N TYR A 7 5.42 14.50 -6.16
CA TYR A 7 4.03 14.87 -5.90
C TYR A 7 3.24 13.74 -5.23
N ARG A 8 2.75 14.00 -4.01
CA ARG A 8 1.86 13.12 -3.23
C ARG A 8 2.42 11.74 -2.89
N VAL A 9 3.71 11.56 -3.03
CA VAL A 9 4.39 10.33 -2.62
C VAL A 9 5.53 10.69 -1.69
N MET A 10 5.57 10.02 -0.53
CA MET A 10 6.56 10.33 0.51
C MET A 10 7.26 9.07 0.99
N LYS A 11 8.55 9.19 1.23
CA LYS A 11 9.28 8.17 1.97
C LYS A 11 9.04 8.43 3.46
N THR A 12 8.29 7.55 4.12
CA THR A 12 7.91 7.76 5.50
C THR A 12 8.93 7.20 6.49
N LEU A 13 9.63 6.14 6.08
CA LEU A 13 10.62 5.50 6.95
C LEU A 13 11.67 4.82 6.09
N ASP A 14 12.93 4.96 6.47
CA ASP A 14 14.04 4.32 5.76
C ASP A 14 14.99 3.74 6.81
N LEU A 15 15.05 2.41 6.88
CA LEU A 15 15.85 1.68 7.85
C LEU A 15 16.82 0.76 7.11
N PRO A 16 17.90 1.30 6.53
CA PRO A 16 18.83 0.50 5.73
C PRO A 16 19.53 -0.59 6.55
N ASP A 17 19.75 -0.36 7.84
CA ASP A 17 20.37 -1.36 8.71
C ASP A 17 19.48 -2.57 8.93
N GLN A 18 18.18 -2.39 8.85
CA GLN A 18 17.20 -3.46 8.97
C GLN A 18 16.72 -3.96 7.61
N GLY A 19 17.16 -3.33 6.53
CA GLY A 19 16.79 -3.72 5.18
C GLY A 19 15.33 -3.44 4.85
N CYS A 20 14.78 -2.32 5.29
CA CYS A 20 13.42 -1.97 4.94
C CYS A 20 13.24 -0.47 4.65
N VAL A 21 12.28 -0.17 3.79
CA VAL A 21 11.92 1.20 3.45
C VAL A 21 10.42 1.27 3.21
N PHE A 22 9.80 2.35 3.69
CA PHE A 22 8.36 2.58 3.60
C PHE A 22 8.06 3.82 2.77
N TYR A 23 7.06 3.70 1.91
CA TYR A 23 6.55 4.81 1.10
C TYR A 23 5.06 4.94 1.32
N ARG A 24 4.58 6.18 1.33
CA ARG A 24 3.14 6.47 1.39
C ARG A 24 2.70 7.14 0.11
N ILE A 25 1.68 6.58 -0.52
CA ILE A 25 1.05 7.14 -1.70
C ILE A 25 -0.27 7.76 -1.24
N ALA A 26 -0.34 9.09 -1.31
CA ALA A 26 -1.53 9.82 -0.89
C ALA A 26 -2.61 9.76 -1.96
N CYS A 27 -3.85 9.66 -1.52
CA CYS A 27 -5.00 9.73 -2.42
C CYS A 27 -5.25 11.19 -2.82
N SER A 28 -5.61 11.43 -4.08
CA SER A 28 -5.88 12.78 -4.58
C SER A 28 -7.10 13.43 -3.95
N CYS A 29 -7.96 12.65 -3.27
CA CYS A 29 -9.11 13.21 -2.56
C CYS A 29 -8.72 13.99 -1.30
N GLY A 30 -7.49 13.82 -0.82
CA GLY A 30 -7.01 14.51 0.37
C GLY A 30 -7.34 13.82 1.70
N ASP A 31 -8.05 12.71 1.67
CA ASP A 31 -8.40 11.96 2.87
C ASP A 31 -7.31 10.94 3.18
N ASN A 32 -6.66 11.11 4.33
CA ASN A 32 -5.58 10.21 4.76
C ASN A 32 -6.04 8.76 4.91
N LYS A 33 -7.32 8.54 5.12
CA LYS A 33 -7.88 7.19 5.26
C LYS A 33 -7.79 6.39 3.97
N HIS A 34 -7.64 7.07 2.84
CA HIS A 34 -7.55 6.42 1.53
C HIS A 34 -6.12 6.18 1.08
N ASP A 35 -5.14 6.64 1.85
CA ASP A 35 -3.74 6.48 1.49
C ASP A 35 -3.32 5.02 1.50
N MET A 36 -2.30 4.71 0.70
CA MET A 36 -1.73 3.37 0.63
C MET A 36 -0.28 3.42 1.04
N ASP A 37 0.14 2.50 1.87
CA ASP A 37 1.55 2.35 2.27
C ASP A 37 2.15 1.13 1.61
N ILE A 38 3.39 1.27 1.16
CA ILE A 38 4.16 0.18 0.58
C ILE A 38 5.46 0.04 1.36
N GLU A 39 5.75 -1.19 1.75
CA GLU A 39 7.02 -1.51 2.41
C GLU A 39 7.82 -2.44 1.51
N PHE A 40 9.10 -2.12 1.31
CA PHE A 40 10.05 -3.03 0.68
C PHE A 40 11.00 -3.55 1.75
N GLU A 41 11.20 -4.85 1.78
CA GLU A 41 12.01 -5.49 2.80
C GLU A 41 12.93 -6.54 2.20
N TRP A 42 14.16 -6.56 2.68
CA TRP A 42 15.12 -7.63 2.39
C TRP A 42 15.34 -8.39 3.69
N ASP A 43 14.88 -9.62 3.74
CA ASP A 43 14.98 -10.45 4.92
C ASP A 43 15.58 -11.80 4.57
N ASP A 44 16.82 -12.02 5.01
CA ASP A 44 17.52 -13.30 4.93
C ASP A 44 17.43 -13.97 3.55
N GLY A 45 17.72 -13.22 2.52
CA GLY A 45 17.73 -13.72 1.14
C GLY A 45 16.41 -13.62 0.42
N ILE A 46 15.39 -13.10 1.07
CA ILE A 46 14.06 -12.95 0.49
C ILE A 46 13.73 -11.47 0.30
N MET A 47 13.32 -11.13 -0.91
CA MET A 47 12.81 -9.80 -1.21
C MET A 47 11.29 -9.80 -1.09
N GLU A 48 10.77 -8.92 -0.24
CA GLU A 48 9.33 -8.85 0.00
C GLU A 48 8.82 -7.44 -0.21
N MET A 49 7.60 -7.35 -0.70
CA MET A 49 6.87 -6.09 -0.81
C MET A 49 5.54 -6.25 -0.10
N PHE A 50 5.30 -5.41 0.87
CA PHE A 50 4.04 -5.40 1.61
C PHE A 50 3.21 -4.20 1.23
N LEU A 51 1.92 -4.42 1.05
CA LEU A 51 0.96 -3.37 0.77
C LEU A 51 0.02 -3.23 1.97
N TYR A 52 -0.08 -2.02 2.47
CA TYR A 52 -0.97 -1.70 3.58
C TYR A 52 -2.02 -0.71 3.10
N LYS A 53 -3.27 -1.15 3.10
CA LYS A 53 -4.39 -0.28 2.74
C LYS A 53 -5.58 -0.63 3.60
N THR A 54 -6.19 0.39 4.18
CA THR A 54 -7.41 0.22 4.96
C THR A 54 -8.61 0.33 4.05
N PHE A 55 -9.48 -0.67 4.10
CA PHE A 55 -10.71 -0.69 3.33
C PHE A 55 -11.87 -0.32 4.23
N TYR A 56 -12.61 0.70 3.84
CA TYR A 56 -13.76 1.15 4.58
C TYR A 56 -15.02 0.60 3.94
N TRP A 57 -15.77 -0.18 4.68
CA TRP A 57 -17.00 -0.79 4.20
C TRP A 57 -18.00 0.23 3.68
N LYS A 58 -18.05 1.36 4.37
CA LYS A 58 -18.90 2.49 4.00
C LYS A 58 -18.62 2.96 2.56
N ASP A 59 -17.36 3.05 2.20
CA ASP A 59 -16.97 3.54 0.86
C ASP A 59 -17.21 2.50 -0.22
N TYR A 60 -16.97 1.23 0.11
CA TYR A 60 -17.10 0.13 -0.84
C TYR A 60 -18.55 -0.04 -1.32
N TYR A 61 -19.52 0.10 -0.42
CA TYR A 61 -20.94 -0.08 -0.74
C TYR A 61 -21.73 1.22 -0.64
N ALA A 62 -21.11 2.35 -0.94
CA ALA A 62 -21.72 3.67 -0.77
C ALA A 62 -23.00 3.87 -1.57
N CYS A 63 -23.13 3.23 -2.74
CA CYS A 63 -24.30 3.38 -3.61
C CYS A 63 -25.42 2.39 -3.33
N PHE A 64 -25.29 1.51 -2.34
CA PHE A 64 -26.33 0.53 -2.01
C PHE A 64 -27.23 1.05 -0.90
N PRO A 65 -28.54 0.62 -0.87
CA PRO A 65 -29.44 0.93 0.25
C PRO A 65 -28.89 0.36 1.56
N TRP A 66 -29.34 0.92 2.69
CA TRP A 66 -28.83 0.53 4.01
C TRP A 66 -29.04 -0.97 4.32
N TYR A 67 -30.18 -1.54 3.92
CA TYR A 67 -30.46 -2.95 4.17
C TYR A 67 -29.55 -3.86 3.34
N CYS A 68 -29.21 -3.45 2.12
CA CYS A 68 -28.24 -4.18 1.29
C CYS A 68 -26.83 -4.09 1.88
N LYS A 69 -26.46 -2.95 2.45
CA LYS A 69 -25.19 -2.78 3.12
C LYS A 69 -25.04 -3.74 4.29
N ILE A 70 -26.08 -3.87 5.11
CA ILE A 70 -26.09 -4.79 6.25
C ILE A 70 -25.97 -6.24 5.78
N TRP A 71 -26.75 -6.61 4.77
CA TRP A 71 -26.70 -7.97 4.21
C TRP A 71 -25.33 -8.31 3.62
N LYS A 72 -24.73 -7.37 2.88
CA LYS A 72 -23.41 -7.54 2.32
C LYS A 72 -22.34 -7.72 3.40
N ARG A 73 -22.47 -6.98 4.49
CA ARG A 73 -21.61 -7.10 5.67
C ARG A 73 -21.67 -8.49 6.28
N ILE A 74 -22.88 -8.95 6.51
CA ILE A 74 -23.12 -10.27 7.10
C ILE A 74 -22.55 -11.35 6.16
N SER A 75 -22.85 -11.25 4.87
CA SER A 75 -22.37 -12.20 3.87
C SER A 75 -20.84 -12.24 3.80
N ALA A 76 -20.19 -11.07 3.80
CA ALA A 76 -18.73 -11.00 3.77
C ALA A 76 -18.12 -11.58 5.04
N SER A 77 -18.75 -11.33 6.19
CA SER A 77 -18.27 -11.87 7.47
C SER A 77 -18.34 -13.39 7.48
N LEU A 78 -19.42 -13.96 6.97
CA LEU A 78 -19.58 -15.41 6.89
C LEU A 78 -18.58 -16.02 5.93
N LYS A 79 -18.33 -15.38 4.78
CA LYS A 79 -17.34 -15.84 3.83
C LYS A 79 -15.95 -15.86 4.44
N LEU A 80 -15.61 -14.82 5.21
CA LEU A 80 -14.32 -14.72 5.86
C LEU A 80 -14.16 -15.80 6.93
N MET A 81 -15.21 -16.06 7.72
CA MET A 81 -15.17 -17.06 8.79
C MET A 81 -15.07 -18.48 8.27
N PHE A 82 -15.82 -18.82 7.24
CA PHE A 82 -15.90 -20.20 6.75
C PHE A 82 -15.07 -20.47 5.51
N GLY A 83 -14.93 -19.48 4.64
CA GLY A 83 -14.13 -19.59 3.43
C GLY A 83 -12.70 -19.12 3.57
N GLY A 84 -12.42 -18.35 4.61
CA GLY A 84 -11.08 -17.82 4.87
C GLY A 84 -10.69 -16.63 4.03
N TYR A 85 -11.57 -16.09 3.20
CA TYR A 85 -11.26 -14.93 2.38
C TYR A 85 -12.52 -14.13 2.03
N VAL A 86 -12.29 -12.87 1.68
CA VAL A 86 -13.32 -12.00 1.12
C VAL A 86 -12.64 -11.11 0.08
N GLU A 87 -13.31 -10.92 -1.06
CA GLU A 87 -12.82 -10.04 -2.10
C GLU A 87 -13.38 -8.63 -1.90
N MET A 88 -12.50 -7.65 -1.87
CA MET A 88 -12.89 -6.26 -1.77
C MET A 88 -12.10 -5.44 -2.77
N GLN A 89 -12.77 -4.49 -3.40
CA GLN A 89 -12.12 -3.56 -4.29
C GLN A 89 -11.68 -2.33 -3.49
N GLY A 90 -10.41 -1.99 -3.58
CA GLY A 90 -9.89 -0.78 -2.98
C GLY A 90 -9.46 0.19 -4.05
N ASP A 91 -9.70 1.45 -3.81
CA ASP A 91 -9.35 2.52 -4.74
C ASP A 91 -8.39 3.50 -4.09
N ILE A 92 -7.51 4.04 -4.92
CA ILE A 92 -6.79 5.26 -4.59
C ILE A 92 -6.99 6.21 -5.77
N LEU A 93 -7.40 7.43 -5.48
CA LEU A 93 -7.67 8.39 -6.53
C LEU A 93 -6.37 9.04 -6.99
N ILE A 94 -6.08 8.90 -8.27
CA ILE A 94 -4.91 9.49 -8.91
C ILE A 94 -5.43 10.32 -10.09
N MET A 95 -5.36 11.63 -9.96
CA MET A 95 -5.93 12.54 -10.97
C MET A 95 -4.90 13.15 -11.90
N GLU A 96 -3.62 13.07 -11.54
CA GLU A 96 -2.57 13.77 -12.28
C GLU A 96 -1.46 12.80 -12.69
N GLU A 97 -0.87 13.05 -13.87
CA GLU A 97 0.24 12.25 -14.36
C GLU A 97 1.43 12.26 -13.39
N GLU A 98 1.68 13.41 -12.78
CA GLU A 98 2.77 13.57 -11.80
C GLU A 98 2.61 12.61 -10.62
N HIS A 99 1.38 12.33 -10.22
CA HIS A 99 1.10 11.39 -9.15
C HIS A 99 1.48 9.96 -9.56
N ILE A 100 1.17 9.58 -10.80
CA ILE A 100 1.54 8.27 -11.34
C ILE A 100 3.05 8.17 -11.46
N ASP A 101 3.70 9.20 -11.98
CA ASP A 101 5.15 9.23 -12.12
C ASP A 101 5.84 9.12 -10.77
N SER A 102 5.29 9.78 -9.74
CA SER A 102 5.82 9.71 -8.39
C SER A 102 5.70 8.31 -7.81
N PHE A 103 4.60 7.63 -8.09
CA PHE A 103 4.40 6.25 -7.67
C PHE A 103 5.44 5.34 -8.34
N ILE A 104 5.64 5.52 -9.63
CA ILE A 104 6.65 4.75 -10.39
C ILE A 104 8.04 4.99 -9.80
N GLU A 105 8.36 6.24 -9.51
CA GLU A 105 9.64 6.61 -8.89
C GLU A 105 9.83 5.91 -7.55
N ALA A 106 8.80 5.86 -6.72
CA ALA A 106 8.85 5.16 -5.43
C ALA A 106 9.13 3.66 -5.62
N LEU A 107 8.47 3.04 -6.58
CA LEU A 107 8.70 1.63 -6.89
C LEU A 107 10.12 1.38 -7.39
N GLN A 108 10.62 2.24 -8.24
CA GLN A 108 11.99 2.13 -8.76
C GLN A 108 13.03 2.33 -7.66
N GLU A 109 12.81 3.27 -6.78
CA GLU A 109 13.72 3.51 -5.65
C GLU A 109 13.71 2.32 -4.69
N GLY A 110 12.54 1.76 -4.40
CA GLY A 110 12.42 0.57 -3.56
C GLY A 110 13.16 -0.62 -4.16
N LYS A 111 12.99 -0.84 -5.46
CA LYS A 111 13.70 -1.89 -6.18
C LYS A 111 15.21 -1.69 -6.09
N ARG A 112 15.67 -0.48 -6.32
CA ARG A 112 17.10 -0.15 -6.28
C ARG A 112 17.69 -0.45 -4.90
N LYS A 113 17.00 -0.06 -3.85
CA LYS A 113 17.45 -0.30 -2.48
C LYS A 113 17.55 -1.79 -2.16
N ILE A 114 16.55 -2.57 -2.56
CA ILE A 114 16.56 -4.02 -2.33
C ILE A 114 17.73 -4.67 -3.08
N VAL A 115 17.97 -4.25 -4.30
CA VAL A 115 19.09 -4.77 -5.10
C VAL A 115 20.42 -4.43 -4.44
N GLU A 116 20.57 -3.22 -3.91
CA GLU A 116 21.78 -2.81 -3.19
C GLU A 116 21.99 -3.66 -1.93
N TRP A 117 20.94 -3.89 -1.16
CA TRP A 117 21.03 -4.70 0.06
C TRP A 117 21.37 -6.16 -0.26
N LYS A 118 20.80 -6.69 -1.34
CA LYS A 118 21.11 -8.03 -1.80
C LYS A 118 22.59 -8.15 -2.17
N SER A 119 23.10 -7.19 -2.94
CA SER A 119 24.50 -7.17 -3.35
C SER A 119 25.44 -7.08 -2.16
N ALA A 120 25.09 -6.27 -1.17
CA ALA A 120 25.88 -6.12 0.05
C ALA A 120 25.95 -7.44 0.83
N ASN A 121 24.83 -8.18 0.90
CA ASN A 121 24.80 -9.48 1.57
C ASN A 121 25.56 -10.55 0.80
N ASP A 122 25.43 -10.56 -0.52
CA ASP A 122 26.13 -11.54 -1.37
C ASP A 122 27.64 -11.37 -1.35
N SER A 123 28.14 -10.15 -1.05
CA SER A 123 29.57 -9.88 -1.00
C SER A 123 30.20 -10.25 0.35
N LEU A 124 29.40 -10.64 1.32
CA LEU A 124 29.86 -11.11 2.60
C LEU A 124 30.07 -12.62 2.56
#